data_f398569d26151e185ad908c199ecb59a
#
_entry.id   f398569d26151e185ad908c199ecb59a
#
_cell.length_a   1.000
_cell.length_b   1.000
_cell.length_c   1.000
_cell.angle_alpha   90.00
_cell.angle_beta   90.00
_cell.angle_gamma   90.00
#
_symmetry.space_group_name_H-M   'P 1'
#
loop_
_entity.id
_entity.type
_entity.pdbx_description
1 polymer ?
#
loop_
_entity_poly.entity_id
_entity_poly.type
_entity_poly.pdbx_seq_one_letter_code
_entity_poly.pdbx_strand_id
1 'polypeptide(L)'
;MLTSKYHQIKNFNKLFLNNLPQNSIPLHFKNNTLNTTKTITGFHPKNKHHGNYDFKTLIAANPDLAPFVAVNEYGTETIDFANPDAVKMLNKALLLHYYGLKNWDIPKRFLCPPIPGRAEYIHQVADVLADSYGTIQTKHKIRILDVGIGANCIYPIIGVSEYDWRFVGSEIDKQAFEAAQENINSNQKLKENVALRLQTSKRNIFKNIIRPEDKFDMTICNPPFHSSKEEANKGTVRKNKNLGIEDSKKPTLNFG
;
A
#
# COMPACT_ATOMS: atom_id res chain seq x y z
N MET A 1 0.12 -19.22 -19.57
CA MET A 1 0.65 -18.82 -18.24
C MET A 1 -0.30 -17.93 -17.42
N LEU A 2 -1.24 -17.24 -17.98
CA LEU A 2 -2.29 -16.48 -17.25
C LEU A 2 -3.33 -17.36 -16.54
N THR A 3 -3.60 -18.55 -17.05
CA THR A 3 -4.56 -19.51 -16.48
C THR A 3 -4.16 -20.09 -15.12
N SER A 4 -2.86 -20.25 -14.84
CA SER A 4 -2.36 -20.79 -13.57
C SER A 4 -2.54 -19.81 -12.38
N LYS A 5 -2.33 -18.50 -12.62
CA LYS A 5 -2.50 -17.47 -11.58
C LYS A 5 -3.98 -17.23 -11.22
N TYR A 6 -4.86 -17.31 -12.21
CA TYR A 6 -6.31 -17.25 -11.98
C TYR A 6 -6.82 -18.44 -11.14
N HIS A 7 -6.20 -19.62 -11.33
CA HIS A 7 -6.49 -20.81 -10.52
C HIS A 7 -6.03 -20.69 -9.06
N GLN A 8 -4.90 -20.04 -8.81
CA GLN A 8 -4.40 -19.79 -7.44
C GLN A 8 -5.30 -18.80 -6.68
N ILE A 9 -5.76 -17.74 -7.34
CA ILE A 9 -6.70 -16.77 -6.75
C ILE A 9 -8.07 -17.42 -6.48
N LYS A 10 -8.57 -18.28 -7.40
CA LYS A 10 -9.81 -19.06 -7.18
C LYS A 10 -9.66 -20.05 -6.03
N ASN A 11 -8.53 -20.71 -5.90
CA ASN A 11 -8.26 -21.61 -4.80
C ASN A 11 -8.09 -20.88 -3.46
N PHE A 12 -7.50 -19.68 -3.46
CA PHE A 12 -7.41 -18.79 -2.30
C PHE A 12 -8.81 -18.39 -1.79
N ASN A 13 -9.69 -17.94 -2.69
CA ASN A 13 -11.07 -17.59 -2.34
C ASN A 13 -11.88 -18.80 -1.85
N LYS A 14 -11.65 -19.99 -2.42
CA LYS A 14 -12.33 -21.22 -2.02
C LYS A 14 -11.85 -21.72 -0.64
N LEU A 15 -10.55 -21.58 -0.33
CA LEU A 15 -10.02 -21.89 1.00
C LEU A 15 -10.53 -20.90 2.07
N PHE A 16 -10.67 -19.63 1.70
CA PHE A 16 -11.19 -18.61 2.61
C PHE A 16 -12.66 -18.85 2.96
N LEU A 17 -13.50 -19.14 1.97
CA LEU A 17 -14.93 -19.38 2.16
C LEU A 17 -15.24 -20.67 2.94
N ASN A 18 -14.41 -21.70 2.82
CA ASN A 18 -14.61 -22.98 3.52
C ASN A 18 -14.15 -22.97 4.99
N ASN A 19 -13.41 -21.95 5.43
CA ASN A 19 -12.91 -21.82 6.81
C ASN A 19 -13.62 -20.71 7.62
N LEU A 20 -14.68 -20.10 7.07
CA LEU A 20 -15.52 -19.18 7.84
C LEU A 20 -16.46 -19.96 8.78
N PRO A 21 -16.67 -19.49 10.02
CA PRO A 21 -17.67 -20.08 10.92
C PRO A 21 -19.05 -20.06 10.24
N GLN A 22 -19.81 -21.15 10.36
CA GLN A 22 -21.12 -21.33 9.71
C GLN A 22 -22.19 -20.27 10.07
N ASN A 23 -21.90 -19.35 10.96
CA ASN A 23 -22.77 -18.24 11.36
C ASN A 23 -22.33 -16.86 10.80
N SER A 24 -21.44 -16.83 9.82
CA SER A 24 -21.15 -15.59 9.09
C SER A 24 -22.33 -15.26 8.17
N ILE A 25 -22.82 -14.03 8.27
CA ILE A 25 -23.94 -13.47 7.50
C ILE A 25 -23.76 -13.80 6.01
N PRO A 26 -24.76 -14.40 5.34
CA PRO A 26 -24.65 -14.67 3.92
C PRO A 26 -24.52 -13.34 3.18
N LEU A 27 -23.39 -13.14 2.52
CA LEU A 27 -23.21 -12.09 1.53
C LEU A 27 -24.21 -12.36 0.40
N HIS A 28 -25.37 -11.73 0.48
CA HIS A 28 -26.28 -11.63 -0.63
C HIS A 28 -25.64 -10.69 -1.66
N PHE A 29 -24.88 -11.29 -2.58
CA PHE A 29 -24.60 -10.60 -3.84
C PHE A 29 -25.95 -10.44 -4.55
N LYS A 30 -26.60 -9.29 -4.36
CA LYS A 30 -27.59 -8.84 -5.32
C LYS A 30 -26.82 -8.71 -6.63
N ASN A 31 -27.24 -9.49 -7.64
CA ASN A 31 -26.83 -9.32 -9.02
C ASN A 31 -27.33 -7.94 -9.50
N ASN A 32 -26.73 -6.88 -9.01
CA ASN A 32 -26.78 -5.60 -9.66
C ASN A 32 -25.83 -5.73 -10.85
N THR A 33 -26.39 -5.93 -12.01
CA THR A 33 -25.72 -5.70 -13.29
C THR A 33 -24.93 -4.41 -13.17
N LEU A 34 -23.60 -4.55 -13.11
CA LEU A 34 -22.65 -3.45 -13.20
C LEU A 34 -22.77 -2.85 -14.60
N ASN A 35 -23.82 -2.04 -14.80
CA ASN A 35 -23.89 -1.05 -15.86
C ASN A 35 -23.06 0.15 -15.43
N THR A 36 -21.75 0.03 -15.51
CA THR A 36 -20.90 1.23 -15.51
C THR A 36 -19.61 0.94 -16.24
N THR A 37 -19.62 1.07 -17.53
CA THR A 37 -18.51 1.62 -18.29
C THR A 37 -18.35 3.11 -17.95
N LYS A 38 -18.14 3.45 -16.71
CA LYS A 38 -17.50 4.71 -16.35
C LYS A 38 -16.01 4.47 -16.49
N THR A 39 -15.45 4.88 -17.60
CA THR A 39 -13.99 5.04 -17.75
C THR A 39 -13.59 6.05 -16.65
N ILE A 40 -13.06 5.55 -15.53
CA ILE A 40 -12.53 6.40 -14.45
C ILE A 40 -11.22 6.97 -15.00
N THR A 41 -11.32 8.14 -15.62
CA THR A 41 -10.16 8.94 -16.03
C THR A 41 -9.75 9.79 -14.84
N GLY A 42 -8.82 9.28 -14.01
CA GLY A 42 -8.29 10.02 -12.86
C GLY A 42 -8.35 9.23 -11.55
N PHE A 43 -7.73 9.80 -10.51
CA PHE A 43 -7.80 9.27 -9.16
C PHE A 43 -9.18 9.48 -8.51
N HIS A 44 -9.47 8.67 -7.50
CA HIS A 44 -10.66 8.81 -6.66
C HIS A 44 -10.81 10.26 -6.14
N PRO A 45 -12.04 10.85 -6.07
CA PRO A 45 -12.25 12.25 -5.67
C PRO A 45 -11.63 12.64 -4.31
N LYS A 46 -11.52 11.70 -3.38
CA LYS A 46 -10.88 11.91 -2.07
C LYS A 46 -9.38 11.76 -2.08
N ASN A 47 -8.78 11.28 -3.17
CA ASN A 47 -7.34 11.15 -3.26
C ASN A 47 -6.70 12.54 -3.25
N LYS A 48 -5.79 12.80 -2.32
CA LYS A 48 -5.14 14.11 -2.15
C LYS A 48 -4.03 14.38 -3.16
N HIS A 49 -3.74 13.42 -4.04
CA HIS A 49 -2.60 13.46 -4.97
C HIS A 49 -3.03 13.79 -6.41
N HIS A 50 -3.96 14.73 -6.56
CA HIS A 50 -4.34 15.25 -7.86
C HIS A 50 -3.41 16.40 -8.29
N GLY A 51 -2.97 16.38 -9.55
CA GLY A 51 -2.18 17.47 -10.14
C GLY A 51 -0.74 17.55 -9.64
N ASN A 52 -0.17 18.73 -9.80
CA ASN A 52 1.21 19.02 -9.41
C ASN A 52 1.33 19.29 -7.91
N TYR A 53 2.46 18.91 -7.32
CA TYR A 53 2.76 19.21 -5.93
C TYR A 53 3.30 20.62 -5.74
N ASP A 54 2.93 21.26 -4.64
CA ASP A 54 3.57 22.46 -4.13
C ASP A 54 4.85 22.07 -3.35
N PHE A 55 5.98 22.12 -4.01
CA PHE A 55 7.26 21.74 -3.41
C PHE A 55 7.66 22.64 -2.25
N LYS A 56 7.26 23.92 -2.25
CA LYS A 56 7.51 24.83 -1.13
C LYS A 56 6.87 24.30 0.16
N THR A 57 5.62 23.89 0.07
CA THR A 57 4.89 23.29 1.21
C THR A 57 5.47 21.94 1.62
N LEU A 58 5.88 21.10 0.65
CA LEU A 58 6.50 19.81 0.94
C LEU A 58 7.88 19.93 1.59
N ILE A 59 8.70 20.89 1.15
CA ILE A 59 10.00 21.20 1.78
C ILE A 59 9.79 21.73 3.21
N ALA A 60 8.75 22.52 3.46
CA ALA A 60 8.42 22.95 4.82
C ALA A 60 8.07 21.77 5.74
N ALA A 61 7.41 20.75 5.21
CA ALA A 61 7.09 19.52 5.95
C ALA A 61 8.30 18.59 6.12
N ASN A 62 9.18 18.52 5.12
CA ASN A 62 10.42 17.73 5.15
C ASN A 62 11.58 18.49 4.50
N PRO A 63 12.39 19.22 5.27
CA PRO A 63 13.51 20.02 4.74
C PRO A 63 14.55 19.19 3.97
N ASP A 64 14.69 17.89 4.29
CA ASP A 64 15.59 16.98 3.60
C ASP A 64 15.22 16.76 2.11
N LEU A 65 14.04 17.21 1.70
CA LEU A 65 13.61 17.16 0.30
C LEU A 65 14.29 18.23 -0.55
N ALA A 66 14.63 19.40 0.02
CA ALA A 66 15.11 20.57 -0.72
C ALA A 66 16.28 20.30 -1.68
N PRO A 67 17.33 19.52 -1.30
CA PRO A 67 18.46 19.25 -2.20
C PRO A 67 18.11 18.45 -3.46
N PHE A 68 16.93 17.82 -3.48
CA PHE A 68 16.48 16.96 -4.58
C PHE A 68 15.51 17.66 -5.54
N VAL A 69 15.03 18.85 -5.19
CA VAL A 69 14.08 19.59 -6.02
C VAL A 69 14.83 20.40 -7.08
N ALA A 70 14.41 20.28 -8.32
CA ALA A 70 14.95 21.02 -9.45
C ALA A 70 13.80 21.52 -10.34
N VAL A 71 14.08 22.54 -11.14
CA VAL A 71 13.14 23.02 -12.16
C VAL A 71 13.44 22.27 -13.47
N ASN A 72 12.42 21.68 -14.06
CA ASN A 72 12.53 20.98 -15.35
C ASN A 72 12.52 21.97 -16.53
N GLU A 73 12.68 21.45 -17.74
CA GLU A 73 12.67 22.24 -19.00
C GLU A 73 11.37 23.01 -19.25
N TYR A 74 10.27 22.64 -18.57
CA TYR A 74 8.96 23.31 -18.66
C TYR A 74 8.76 24.38 -17.57
N GLY A 75 9.78 24.68 -16.77
CA GLY A 75 9.69 25.66 -15.69
C GLY A 75 8.93 25.15 -14.45
N THR A 76 8.72 23.83 -14.33
CA THR A 76 7.97 23.20 -13.20
C THR A 76 8.95 22.55 -12.23
N GLU A 77 8.75 22.79 -10.93
CA GLU A 77 9.48 22.09 -9.88
C GLU A 77 9.20 20.59 -9.91
N THR A 78 10.23 19.79 -9.76
CA THR A 78 10.17 18.32 -9.81
C THR A 78 11.36 17.72 -9.09
N ILE A 79 11.41 16.40 -8.98
CA ILE A 79 12.58 15.64 -8.54
C ILE A 79 13.06 14.70 -9.66
N ASP A 80 14.27 14.19 -9.54
CA ASP A 80 14.69 13.05 -10.34
C ASP A 80 14.07 11.75 -9.79
N PHE A 81 13.03 11.25 -10.46
CA PHE A 81 12.36 9.99 -10.11
C PHE A 81 13.23 8.74 -10.34
N ALA A 82 14.37 8.86 -11.00
CA ALA A 82 15.35 7.78 -11.09
C ALA A 82 16.27 7.71 -9.85
N ASN A 83 16.30 8.75 -9.04
CA ASN A 83 17.05 8.80 -7.79
C ASN A 83 16.20 8.26 -6.62
N PRO A 84 16.54 7.09 -6.03
CA PRO A 84 15.76 6.50 -4.93
C PRO A 84 15.72 7.35 -3.67
N ASP A 85 16.78 8.11 -3.36
CA ASP A 85 16.83 8.97 -2.20
C ASP A 85 15.89 10.19 -2.40
N ALA A 86 15.83 10.76 -3.60
CA ALA A 86 14.88 11.82 -3.94
C ALA A 86 13.42 11.34 -3.81
N VAL A 87 13.12 10.15 -4.36
CA VAL A 87 11.77 9.54 -4.25
C VAL A 87 11.41 9.29 -2.79
N LYS A 88 12.34 8.81 -1.97
CA LYS A 88 12.13 8.59 -0.54
C LYS A 88 11.84 9.90 0.19
N MET A 89 12.60 10.97 -0.08
CA MET A 89 12.39 12.27 0.56
C MET A 89 11.06 12.91 0.13
N LEU A 90 10.68 12.78 -1.14
CA LEU A 90 9.36 13.21 -1.61
C LEU A 90 8.24 12.44 -0.91
N ASN A 91 8.31 11.10 -0.86
CA ASN A 91 7.30 10.30 -0.19
C ASN A 91 7.20 10.61 1.31
N LYS A 92 8.34 10.81 1.99
CA LYS A 92 8.35 11.27 3.37
C LYS A 92 7.61 12.61 3.52
N ALA A 93 7.92 13.59 2.68
CA ALA A 93 7.24 14.88 2.69
C ALA A 93 5.73 14.75 2.47
N LEU A 94 5.31 13.92 1.51
CA LEU A 94 3.88 13.64 1.26
C LEU A 94 3.19 13.03 2.48
N LEU A 95 3.82 12.08 3.15
CA LEU A 95 3.26 11.42 4.33
C LEU A 95 3.17 12.37 5.53
N LEU A 96 4.19 13.19 5.76
CA LEU A 96 4.16 14.18 6.82
C LEU A 96 3.08 15.23 6.55
N HIS A 97 3.02 15.78 5.34
CA HIS A 97 2.11 16.87 4.99
C HIS A 97 0.65 16.42 4.89
N TYR A 98 0.36 15.40 4.06
CA TYR A 98 -1.02 15.03 3.75
C TYR A 98 -1.66 14.09 4.78
N TYR A 99 -0.86 13.27 5.50
CA TYR A 99 -1.35 12.27 6.44
C TYR A 99 -0.98 12.57 7.89
N GLY A 100 -0.31 13.70 8.15
CA GLY A 100 -0.04 14.20 9.49
C GLY A 100 0.94 13.35 10.30
N LEU A 101 1.83 12.61 9.65
CA LEU A 101 2.86 11.86 10.34
C LEU A 101 3.89 12.81 10.96
N LYS A 102 4.43 12.43 12.13
CA LYS A 102 5.56 13.12 12.76
C LYS A 102 6.90 12.66 12.17
N ASN A 103 6.99 11.38 11.84
CA ASN A 103 8.16 10.78 11.22
C ASN A 103 7.78 9.56 10.39
N TRP A 104 8.57 9.29 9.35
CA TRP A 104 8.50 8.09 8.55
C TRP A 104 9.84 7.84 7.89
N ASP A 105 10.30 6.59 7.95
CA ASP A 105 11.52 6.16 7.27
C ASP A 105 11.45 4.69 6.88
N ILE A 106 12.23 4.31 5.86
CA ILE A 106 12.43 2.92 5.47
C ILE A 106 13.90 2.66 5.17
N PRO A 107 14.45 1.50 5.54
CA PRO A 107 15.80 1.12 5.15
C PRO A 107 15.94 1.05 3.62
N LYS A 108 17.13 1.42 3.10
CA LYS A 108 17.41 1.51 1.64
C LYS A 108 17.12 0.24 0.83
N ARG A 109 17.12 -0.92 1.49
CA ARG A 109 16.86 -2.20 0.82
C ARG A 109 15.37 -2.40 0.45
N PHE A 110 14.46 -1.67 1.08
CA PHE A 110 13.04 -1.81 0.85
C PHE A 110 12.54 -0.84 -0.21
N LEU A 111 11.52 -1.27 -0.95
CA LEU A 111 10.89 -0.47 -1.98
C LEU A 111 10.14 0.71 -1.37
N CYS A 112 10.40 1.91 -1.92
CA CYS A 112 9.60 3.08 -1.60
C CYS A 112 8.28 3.03 -2.38
N PRO A 113 7.12 3.02 -1.71
CA PRO A 113 5.83 2.86 -2.39
C PRO A 113 5.43 4.13 -3.15
N PRO A 114 4.78 4.04 -4.32
CA PRO A 114 4.17 5.20 -4.96
C PRO A 114 2.91 5.62 -4.20
N ILE A 115 3.00 6.66 -3.36
CA ILE A 115 1.93 7.11 -2.47
C ILE A 115 0.59 7.33 -3.18
N PRO A 116 0.53 8.04 -4.35
CA PRO A 116 -0.74 8.32 -5.01
C PRO A 116 -1.56 7.05 -5.34
N GLY A 117 -0.89 6.03 -5.89
CA GLY A 117 -1.55 4.76 -6.21
C GLY A 117 -1.94 3.95 -4.97
N ARG A 118 -1.23 4.12 -3.84
CA ARG A 118 -1.59 3.45 -2.57
C ARG A 118 -2.79 4.14 -1.91
N ALA A 119 -2.86 5.46 -2.00
CA ALA A 119 -4.03 6.21 -1.56
C ALA A 119 -5.26 5.84 -2.38
N GLU A 120 -5.11 5.76 -3.71
CA GLU A 120 -6.17 5.29 -4.59
C GLU A 120 -6.74 3.94 -4.15
N TYR A 121 -5.86 2.97 -3.87
CA TYR A 121 -6.29 1.65 -3.42
C TYR A 121 -7.10 1.70 -2.13
N ILE A 122 -6.69 2.47 -1.13
CA ILE A 122 -7.43 2.59 0.15
C ILE A 122 -8.78 3.28 -0.04
N HIS A 123 -8.90 4.27 -0.92
CA HIS A 123 -10.18 4.90 -1.23
C HIS A 123 -11.13 3.92 -1.93
N GLN A 124 -10.64 3.10 -2.86
CA GLN A 124 -11.42 2.02 -3.48
C GLN A 124 -11.87 0.96 -2.47
N VAL A 125 -11.01 0.60 -1.52
CA VAL A 125 -11.39 -0.29 -0.39
C VAL A 125 -12.51 0.34 0.43
N ALA A 126 -12.48 1.66 0.66
CA ALA A 126 -13.54 2.37 1.39
C ALA A 126 -14.87 2.32 0.65
N ASP A 127 -14.87 2.44 -0.68
CA ASP A 127 -16.07 2.33 -1.49
C ASP A 127 -16.66 0.92 -1.45
N VAL A 128 -15.83 -0.12 -1.57
CA VAL A 128 -16.28 -1.52 -1.44
C VAL A 128 -16.90 -1.81 -0.07
N LEU A 129 -16.30 -1.27 1.00
CA LEU A 129 -16.89 -1.38 2.34
C LEU A 129 -18.19 -0.58 2.46
N ALA A 130 -18.26 0.61 1.84
CA ALA A 130 -19.47 1.43 1.83
C ALA A 130 -20.62 0.74 1.12
N ASP A 131 -20.38 0.05 0.03
CA ASP A 131 -21.40 -0.76 -0.68
C ASP A 131 -21.98 -1.87 0.23
N SER A 132 -21.15 -2.44 1.09
CA SER A 132 -21.56 -3.48 2.04
C SER A 132 -22.32 -2.93 3.25
N TYR A 133 -21.95 -1.76 3.74
CA TYR A 133 -22.51 -1.13 4.95
C TYR A 133 -23.51 -0.01 4.67
N GLY A 134 -23.75 0.33 3.40
CA GLY A 134 -24.64 1.42 2.97
C GLY A 134 -24.05 2.82 3.13
N THR A 135 -22.87 2.96 3.75
CA THR A 135 -22.16 4.23 3.92
C THR A 135 -20.70 3.99 4.25
N ILE A 136 -19.86 4.99 4.00
CA ILE A 136 -18.44 4.94 4.39
C ILE A 136 -18.32 4.89 5.91
N GLN A 137 -17.69 3.84 6.40
CA GLN A 137 -17.48 3.62 7.84
C GLN A 137 -16.17 4.28 8.29
N THR A 138 -16.25 5.05 9.38
CA THR A 138 -15.13 5.73 10.02
C THR A 138 -15.10 5.45 11.53
N LYS A 139 -14.14 6.03 12.26
CA LYS A 139 -14.08 6.03 13.73
C LYS A 139 -13.99 4.62 14.33
N HIS A 140 -12.94 3.88 13.96
CA HIS A 140 -12.63 2.55 14.50
C HIS A 140 -13.69 1.45 14.26
N LYS A 141 -14.69 1.71 13.43
CA LYS A 141 -15.72 0.71 13.11
C LYS A 141 -15.20 -0.39 12.19
N ILE A 142 -14.19 -0.08 11.38
CA ILE A 142 -13.58 -1.02 10.43
C ILE A 142 -12.25 -1.53 10.98
N ARG A 143 -12.06 -2.84 10.92
CA ARG A 143 -10.80 -3.51 11.26
C ARG A 143 -10.30 -4.32 10.08
N ILE A 144 -9.10 -4.03 9.61
CA ILE A 144 -8.50 -4.61 8.40
C ILE A 144 -7.29 -5.46 8.78
N LEU A 145 -7.17 -6.64 8.16
CA LEU A 145 -5.94 -7.42 8.17
C LEU A 145 -5.11 -7.07 6.93
N ASP A 146 -3.93 -6.51 7.13
CA ASP A 146 -2.96 -6.22 6.06
C ASP A 146 -1.89 -7.31 6.04
N VAL A 147 -1.92 -8.17 5.01
CA VAL A 147 -1.00 -9.30 4.88
C VAL A 147 0.23 -8.86 4.08
N GLY A 148 1.39 -8.90 4.72
CA GLY A 148 2.63 -8.35 4.14
C GLY A 148 2.64 -6.83 4.20
N ILE A 149 2.46 -6.27 5.42
CA ILE A 149 2.41 -4.81 5.65
C ILE A 149 3.64 -4.06 5.11
N GLY A 150 4.79 -4.74 5.04
CA GLY A 150 6.07 -4.20 4.59
C GLY A 150 6.67 -3.15 5.54
N ALA A 151 7.92 -2.78 5.29
CA ALA A 151 8.63 -1.79 6.09
C ALA A 151 7.98 -0.40 6.10
N ASN A 152 7.20 -0.10 5.08
CA ASN A 152 6.62 1.24 4.84
C ASN A 152 5.26 1.47 5.51
N CYS A 153 4.51 0.44 5.89
CA CYS A 153 3.18 0.53 6.52
C CYS A 153 2.17 1.39 5.75
N ILE A 154 2.27 1.50 4.44
CA ILE A 154 1.57 2.55 3.68
C ILE A 154 0.06 2.44 3.75
N TYR A 155 -0.51 1.23 3.69
CA TYR A 155 -1.96 1.06 3.76
C TYR A 155 -2.54 1.42 5.13
N PRO A 156 -1.97 0.95 6.27
CA PRO A 156 -2.37 1.43 7.58
C PRO A 156 -2.22 2.94 7.76
N ILE A 157 -1.12 3.54 7.28
CA ILE A 157 -0.93 5.00 7.38
C ILE A 157 -2.10 5.74 6.74
N ILE A 158 -2.45 5.39 5.50
CA ILE A 158 -3.51 6.06 4.76
C ILE A 158 -4.89 5.74 5.38
N GLY A 159 -5.18 4.48 5.67
CA GLY A 159 -6.47 4.06 6.21
C GLY A 159 -6.75 4.62 7.61
N VAL A 160 -5.73 4.72 8.48
CA VAL A 160 -5.84 5.37 9.79
C VAL A 160 -6.04 6.88 9.63
N SER A 161 -5.28 7.53 8.73
CA SER A 161 -5.35 8.98 8.57
C SER A 161 -6.66 9.43 7.94
N GLU A 162 -7.17 8.73 6.90
CA GLU A 162 -8.36 9.13 6.15
C GLU A 162 -9.67 8.67 6.79
N TYR A 163 -9.67 7.51 7.46
CA TYR A 163 -10.90 6.84 7.88
C TYR A 163 -10.94 6.45 9.36
N ASP A 164 -9.88 6.68 10.13
CA ASP A 164 -9.72 6.21 11.51
C ASP A 164 -9.92 4.68 11.67
N TRP A 165 -9.56 3.92 10.65
CA TRP A 165 -9.65 2.46 10.69
C TRP A 165 -8.60 1.84 11.60
N ARG A 166 -8.87 0.63 12.07
CA ARG A 166 -7.91 -0.18 12.81
C ARG A 166 -7.30 -1.24 11.91
N PHE A 167 -6.02 -1.51 12.13
CA PHE A 167 -5.28 -2.51 11.37
C PHE A 167 -4.60 -3.54 12.26
N VAL A 168 -4.55 -4.76 11.74
CA VAL A 168 -3.56 -5.75 12.13
C VAL A 168 -2.67 -5.99 10.92
N GLY A 169 -1.39 -5.67 11.01
CA GLY A 169 -0.42 -5.93 9.95
C GLY A 169 0.36 -7.20 10.25
N SER A 170 0.49 -8.09 9.28
CA SER A 170 1.40 -9.22 9.38
C SER A 170 2.60 -9.04 8.48
N GLU A 171 3.79 -9.45 8.96
CA GLU A 171 5.03 -9.39 8.20
C GLU A 171 5.89 -10.61 8.50
N ILE A 172 6.61 -11.10 7.49
CA ILE A 172 7.50 -12.27 7.62
C ILE A 172 8.97 -11.89 7.65
N ASP A 173 9.35 -10.80 6.99
CA ASP A 173 10.71 -10.25 7.05
C ASP A 173 10.88 -9.49 8.36
N LYS A 174 11.79 -9.97 9.21
CA LYS A 174 12.03 -9.37 10.52
C LYS A 174 12.48 -7.92 10.44
N GLN A 175 13.31 -7.56 9.45
CA GLN A 175 13.79 -6.17 9.31
C GLN A 175 12.67 -5.25 8.78
N ALA A 176 11.79 -5.76 7.91
CA ALA A 176 10.58 -5.02 7.51
C ALA A 176 9.65 -4.81 8.70
N PHE A 177 9.45 -5.84 9.52
CA PHE A 177 8.67 -5.76 10.75
C PHE A 177 9.22 -4.72 11.73
N GLU A 178 10.54 -4.71 11.97
CA GLU A 178 11.19 -3.75 12.85
C GLU A 178 11.04 -2.31 12.33
N ALA A 179 11.27 -2.08 11.04
CA ALA A 179 11.07 -0.76 10.41
C ALA A 179 9.61 -0.30 10.49
N ALA A 180 8.67 -1.21 10.23
CA ALA A 180 7.24 -0.94 10.39
C ALA A 180 6.89 -0.55 11.83
N GLN A 181 7.46 -1.26 12.81
CA GLN A 181 7.23 -0.98 14.24
C GLN A 181 7.78 0.40 14.63
N GLU A 182 8.94 0.81 14.09
CA GLU A 182 9.51 2.15 14.32
C GLU A 182 8.61 3.24 13.74
N ASN A 183 8.10 3.06 12.52
CA ASN A 183 7.16 3.99 11.90
C ASN A 183 5.87 4.12 12.72
N ILE A 184 5.33 3.01 13.22
CA ILE A 184 4.14 3.02 14.06
C ILE A 184 4.42 3.71 15.39
N ASN A 185 5.51 3.38 16.07
CA ASN A 185 5.85 3.94 17.38
C ASN A 185 6.13 5.45 17.35
N SER A 186 6.64 5.94 16.22
CA SER A 186 6.93 7.37 16.01
C SER A 186 5.68 8.22 15.80
N ASN A 187 4.50 7.59 15.60
CA ASN A 187 3.26 8.27 15.27
C ASN A 187 2.12 7.81 16.16
N GLN A 188 1.70 8.67 17.08
CA GLN A 188 0.72 8.34 18.13
C GLN A 188 -0.57 7.71 17.56
N LYS A 189 -1.13 8.31 16.50
CA LYS A 189 -2.35 7.81 15.88
C LYS A 189 -2.18 6.41 15.28
N LEU A 190 -1.01 6.09 14.73
CA LEU A 190 -0.70 4.74 14.26
C LEU A 190 -0.52 3.76 15.43
N LYS A 191 0.18 4.18 16.49
CA LYS A 191 0.40 3.36 17.67
C LYS A 191 -0.91 2.91 18.34
N GLU A 192 -1.94 3.73 18.28
CA GLU A 192 -3.26 3.43 18.85
C GLU A 192 -4.11 2.53 17.95
N ASN A 193 -3.85 2.51 16.63
CA ASN A 193 -4.73 1.90 15.67
C ASN A 193 -4.11 0.75 14.85
N VAL A 194 -2.81 0.50 14.97
CA VAL A 194 -2.11 -0.52 14.20
C VAL A 194 -1.39 -1.49 15.14
N ALA A 195 -1.76 -2.75 15.08
CA ALA A 195 -1.06 -3.84 15.75
C ALA A 195 -0.24 -4.65 14.74
N LEU A 196 1.03 -4.92 15.05
CA LEU A 196 1.89 -5.76 14.21
C LEU A 196 1.97 -7.18 14.76
N ARG A 197 2.07 -8.15 13.85
CA ARG A 197 2.25 -9.58 14.15
C ARG A 197 3.29 -10.19 13.22
N LEU A 198 4.36 -10.70 13.79
CA LEU A 198 5.42 -11.36 13.02
C LEU A 198 4.97 -12.76 12.60
N GLN A 199 4.96 -13.03 11.29
CA GLN A 199 4.77 -14.37 10.75
C GLN A 199 6.11 -15.11 10.76
N THR A 200 6.18 -16.22 11.47
CA THR A 200 7.43 -16.99 11.63
C THR A 200 7.55 -18.15 10.64
N SER A 201 6.51 -18.41 9.84
CA SER A 201 6.48 -19.53 8.90
C SER A 201 6.13 -19.09 7.48
N LYS A 202 7.01 -19.33 6.53
CA LYS A 202 6.79 -19.06 5.08
C LYS A 202 5.64 -19.90 4.47
N ARG A 203 5.21 -20.96 5.15
CA ARG A 203 4.14 -21.84 4.68
C ARG A 203 2.76 -21.37 5.10
N ASN A 204 2.68 -20.43 6.03
CA ASN A 204 1.43 -19.98 6.63
C ASN A 204 1.21 -18.50 6.36
N ILE A 205 -0.04 -18.12 6.07
CA ILE A 205 -0.46 -16.73 5.94
C ILE A 205 -1.18 -16.31 7.22
N PHE A 206 -2.18 -17.07 7.65
CA PHE A 206 -3.07 -16.72 8.74
C PHE A 206 -2.76 -17.44 10.06
N LYS A 207 -2.14 -18.63 9.99
CA LYS A 207 -1.80 -19.40 11.19
C LYS A 207 -0.82 -18.63 12.06
N ASN A 208 -1.11 -18.50 13.35
CA ASN A 208 -0.39 -17.69 14.34
C ASN A 208 -0.50 -16.17 14.14
N ILE A 209 -1.20 -15.73 13.08
CA ILE A 209 -1.49 -14.31 12.82
C ILE A 209 -2.90 -13.99 13.29
N ILE A 210 -3.90 -14.77 12.89
CA ILE A 210 -5.28 -14.58 13.34
C ILE A 210 -5.47 -15.28 14.68
N ARG A 211 -6.03 -14.58 15.65
CA ARG A 211 -6.37 -15.08 16.99
C ARG A 211 -7.86 -15.40 17.05
N PRO A 212 -8.31 -16.28 17.98
CA PRO A 212 -9.72 -16.66 18.10
C PRO A 212 -10.69 -15.47 18.26
N GLU A 213 -10.24 -14.43 18.95
CA GLU A 213 -11.03 -13.23 19.22
C GLU A 213 -11.04 -12.20 18.08
N ASP A 214 -10.19 -12.36 17.06
CA ASP A 214 -10.11 -11.41 15.96
C ASP A 214 -11.34 -11.47 15.06
N LYS A 215 -11.84 -10.30 14.71
CA LYS A 215 -12.83 -10.08 13.66
C LYS A 215 -12.30 -9.02 12.72
N PHE A 216 -12.34 -9.29 11.43
CA PHE A 216 -11.90 -8.37 10.40
C PHE A 216 -13.03 -8.15 9.41
N ASP A 217 -13.22 -6.90 9.02
CA ASP A 217 -14.18 -6.51 7.98
C ASP A 217 -13.62 -6.77 6.59
N MET A 218 -12.28 -6.71 6.45
CA MET A 218 -11.58 -6.97 5.21
C MET A 218 -10.16 -7.46 5.45
N THR A 219 -9.66 -8.24 4.50
CA THR A 219 -8.24 -8.60 4.39
C THR A 219 -7.69 -8.01 3.10
N ILE A 220 -6.59 -7.29 3.20
CA ILE A 220 -5.87 -6.72 2.06
C ILE A 220 -4.47 -7.35 1.96
N CYS A 221 -3.93 -7.38 0.76
CA CYS A 221 -2.59 -7.87 0.50
C CYS A 221 -2.05 -7.25 -0.80
N ASN A 222 -0.81 -6.83 -0.77
CA ASN A 222 -0.06 -6.47 -1.97
C ASN A 222 1.12 -7.43 -2.13
N PRO A 223 0.89 -8.64 -2.67
CA PRO A 223 1.92 -9.66 -2.74
C PRO A 223 3.03 -9.27 -3.72
N PRO A 224 4.24 -9.80 -3.56
CA PRO A 224 5.30 -9.63 -4.53
C PRO A 224 4.86 -10.17 -5.90
N PHE A 225 5.07 -9.38 -6.97
CA PHE A 225 4.65 -9.75 -8.32
C PHE A 225 5.61 -10.73 -9.01
N HIS A 226 6.80 -10.91 -8.47
CA HIS A 226 7.84 -11.78 -9.00
C HIS A 226 8.23 -12.83 -7.98
N SER A 227 8.52 -14.02 -8.44
CA SER A 227 8.94 -15.13 -7.58
C SER A 227 10.40 -15.04 -7.13
N SER A 228 11.22 -14.24 -7.86
CA SER A 228 12.62 -14.02 -7.54
C SER A 228 13.11 -12.65 -8.04
N LYS A 229 14.26 -12.23 -7.51
CA LYS A 229 14.95 -11.00 -7.93
C LYS A 229 15.37 -11.07 -9.41
N GLU A 230 15.75 -12.25 -9.88
CA GLU A 230 16.12 -12.50 -11.27
C GLU A 230 14.92 -12.33 -12.20
N GLU A 231 13.74 -12.79 -11.81
CA GLU A 231 12.51 -12.60 -12.58
C GLU A 231 12.11 -11.12 -12.63
N ALA A 232 12.20 -10.41 -11.52
CA ALA A 232 11.96 -8.96 -11.43
C ALA A 232 12.90 -8.19 -12.38
N ASN A 233 14.19 -8.52 -12.37
CA ASN A 233 15.18 -7.90 -13.23
C ASN A 233 14.90 -8.15 -14.71
N LYS A 234 14.53 -9.37 -15.11
CA LYS A 234 14.14 -9.69 -16.51
C LYS A 234 12.94 -8.86 -16.97
N GLY A 235 11.95 -8.66 -16.09
CA GLY A 235 10.80 -7.80 -16.35
C GLY A 235 11.20 -6.33 -16.58
N THR A 236 12.12 -5.83 -15.78
CA THR A 236 12.66 -4.46 -15.86
C THR A 236 13.45 -4.25 -17.16
N VAL A 237 14.36 -5.16 -17.48
CA VAL A 237 15.15 -5.12 -18.73
C VAL A 237 14.22 -5.13 -19.95
N ARG A 238 13.21 -6.00 -19.98
CA ARG A 238 12.23 -6.06 -21.08
C ARG A 238 11.44 -4.76 -21.22
N LYS A 239 11.02 -4.16 -20.09
CA LYS A 239 10.30 -2.87 -20.10
C LYS A 239 11.18 -1.74 -20.62
N ASN A 240 12.44 -1.67 -20.16
CA ASN A 240 13.39 -0.65 -20.60
C ASN A 240 13.69 -0.77 -22.09
N LYS A 241 13.90 -2.00 -22.60
CA LYS A 241 14.09 -2.26 -24.04
C LYS A 241 12.89 -1.79 -24.87
N ASN A 242 11.66 -2.03 -24.39
CA ASN A 242 10.44 -1.59 -25.09
C ASN A 242 10.25 -0.06 -25.07
N LEU A 243 10.86 0.63 -24.11
CA LEU A 243 10.82 2.10 -23.97
C LEU A 243 12.03 2.79 -24.64
N GLY A 244 12.93 2.03 -25.31
CA GLY A 244 14.12 2.59 -25.97
C GLY A 244 15.16 3.15 -25.01
N ILE A 245 15.18 2.68 -23.75
CA ILE A 245 16.06 3.22 -22.71
C ILE A 245 17.29 2.34 -22.58
N GLU A 246 18.49 2.90 -22.86
CA GLU A 246 19.76 2.17 -22.75
C GLU A 246 20.07 1.69 -21.31
N ASP A 247 20.64 0.48 -21.24
CA ASP A 247 20.72 -0.39 -20.03
C ASP A 247 21.70 0.08 -18.94
N SER A 248 22.46 1.18 -19.11
CA SER A 248 23.66 1.42 -18.31
C SER A 248 23.47 2.24 -17.03
N LYS A 249 22.29 2.78 -16.72
CA LYS A 249 22.12 3.75 -15.60
C LYS A 249 20.86 3.62 -14.75
N LYS A 250 20.19 2.45 -14.69
CA LYS A 250 18.92 2.39 -13.94
C LYS A 250 18.95 1.48 -12.73
N PRO A 251 18.38 1.95 -11.60
CA PRO A 251 18.25 1.13 -10.41
C PRO A 251 17.36 -0.07 -10.72
N THR A 252 17.81 -1.25 -10.34
CA THR A 252 17.00 -2.46 -10.25
C THR A 252 15.79 -2.19 -9.40
N LEU A 253 14.58 -2.45 -9.91
CA LEU A 253 13.39 -2.48 -9.09
C LEU A 253 13.65 -3.45 -7.92
N ASN A 254 13.59 -2.93 -6.70
CA ASN A 254 13.78 -3.77 -5.54
C ASN A 254 12.66 -4.80 -5.49
N PHE A 255 13.06 -6.04 -5.35
CA PHE A 255 12.19 -7.14 -5.01
C PHE A 255 11.88 -7.01 -3.51
N GLY A 256 10.66 -6.61 -3.18
CA GLY A 256 10.20 -6.42 -1.80
C GLY A 256 9.24 -7.50 -1.38
#